data_87a83d5048c31af805c9b2492e744609
#
_entry.id   87a83d5048c31af805c9b2492e744609
#
_cell.length_a   1.000
_cell.length_b   1.000
_cell.length_c   1.000
_cell.angle_alpha   90.00
_cell.angle_beta   90.00
_cell.angle_gamma   90.00
#
_symmetry.space_group_name_H-M   'P 1'
#
loop_
_entity.id
_entity.type
_entity.pdbx_description
1 polymer ?
#
loop_
_entity_poly.entity_id
_entity_poly.type
_entity_poly.pdbx_seq_one_letter_code
_entity_poly.pdbx_strand_id
1 'polypeptide(L)' 'MGIVKIDDELHDEARKASTVMCRSINAQAEYWMKIGMLAEANPTMTFAEIVRRELAAARVDLRLAAAL' A
#
# COMPACT_ATOMS: atom_id res chain seq x y z
N MET A 1 11.99 -2.12 17.72
CA MET A 1 11.52 -1.64 16.42
C MET A 1 12.56 -0.72 15.78
N GLY A 2 12.90 -0.95 14.53
CA GLY A 2 13.92 -0.15 13.84
C GLY A 2 13.39 1.19 13.36
N ILE A 3 14.32 2.08 13.05
CA ILE A 3 14.01 3.37 12.44
C ILE A 3 14.51 3.33 11.00
N VAL A 4 13.62 3.66 10.06
CA VAL A 4 13.97 3.79 8.65
C VAL A 4 14.01 5.28 8.31
N LYS A 5 15.16 5.73 7.84
CA LYS A 5 15.30 7.12 7.38
C LYS A 5 14.80 7.22 5.95
N ILE A 6 13.92 8.16 5.71
CA ILE A 6 13.32 8.38 4.40
C ILE A 6 13.71 9.76 3.92
N ASP A 7 14.04 9.86 2.64
CA ASP A 7 14.34 11.12 1.98
C ASP A 7 13.20 12.13 2.19
N ASP A 8 13.53 13.39 2.39
CA ASP A 8 12.54 14.44 2.68
C ASP A 8 11.49 14.57 1.59
N GLU A 9 11.87 14.43 0.34
CA GLU A 9 10.91 14.51 -0.78
C GLU A 9 9.93 13.36 -0.75
N LEU A 10 10.43 12.14 -0.49
CA LEU A 10 9.57 10.96 -0.37
C LEU A 10 8.67 11.06 0.85
N HIS A 11 9.20 11.57 1.95
CA HIS A 11 8.43 11.78 3.17
C HIS A 11 7.26 12.74 2.91
N ASP A 12 7.53 13.83 2.18
CA ASP A 12 6.52 14.81 1.84
C ASP A 12 5.43 14.23 0.94
N GLU A 13 5.82 13.42 -0.05
CA GLU A 13 4.87 12.74 -0.91
C GLU A 13 4.03 11.73 -0.14
N ALA A 14 4.63 11.01 0.82
CA ALA A 14 3.90 10.08 1.68
C ALA A 14 2.86 10.83 2.52
N ARG A 15 3.20 12.02 3.01
CA ARG A 15 2.29 12.85 3.78
C ARG A 15 1.07 13.27 2.95
N LYS A 16 1.31 13.72 1.71
CA LYS A 16 0.23 14.11 0.80
C LYS A 16 -0.66 12.94 0.47
N ALA A 17 -0.06 11.79 0.14
CA ALA A 17 -0.80 10.58 -0.20
C ALA A 17 -1.62 10.09 1.00
N SER A 18 -1.08 10.18 2.21
CA SER A 18 -1.78 9.75 3.41
C SER A 18 -3.08 10.54 3.63
N THR A 19 -3.05 11.83 3.34
CA THR A 19 -4.23 12.69 3.45
C THR A 19 -5.32 12.23 2.48
N VAL A 20 -4.97 12.00 1.22
CA VAL A 20 -5.92 11.56 0.20
C VAL A 20 -6.49 10.18 0.54
N MET A 21 -5.65 9.28 1.01
CA MET A 21 -6.05 7.90 1.27
C MET A 21 -6.63 7.68 2.66
N CYS A 22 -6.79 8.75 3.44
CA CYS A 22 -7.34 8.67 4.81
C CYS A 22 -6.53 7.73 5.71
N ARG A 23 -5.20 7.83 5.62
CA ARG A 23 -4.26 7.03 6.41
C ARG A 23 -3.33 7.93 7.20
N SER A 24 -2.71 7.39 8.26
CA SER A 24 -1.58 8.08 8.90
C SER A 24 -0.38 8.03 7.96
N ILE A 25 0.56 8.96 8.15
CA ILE A 25 1.78 8.97 7.34
C ILE A 25 2.58 7.67 7.52
N ASN A 26 2.64 7.14 8.73
CA ASN A 26 3.32 5.87 8.99
C ASN A 26 2.63 4.71 8.27
N ALA A 27 1.32 4.66 8.31
CA ALA A 27 0.56 3.62 7.62
C ALA A 27 0.75 3.71 6.11
N GLN A 28 0.78 4.92 5.57
CA GLN A 28 1.01 5.11 4.13
C GLN A 28 2.41 4.62 3.73
N ALA A 29 3.43 4.96 4.52
CA ALA A 29 4.80 4.51 4.25
C ALA A 29 4.93 2.99 4.36
N GLU A 30 4.32 2.39 5.38
CA GLU A 30 4.31 0.95 5.55
C GLU A 30 3.63 0.24 4.40
N TYR A 31 2.51 0.79 3.94
CA TYR A 31 1.78 0.25 2.79
C TYR A 31 2.67 0.23 1.54
N TRP A 32 3.33 1.36 1.25
CA TRP A 32 4.20 1.43 0.08
C TRP A 32 5.38 0.45 0.19
N MET A 33 5.97 0.31 1.38
CA MET A 33 7.05 -0.64 1.60
C MET A 33 6.57 -2.08 1.39
N LYS A 34 5.38 -2.41 1.91
CA LYS A 34 4.79 -3.73 1.73
C LYS A 34 4.53 -4.02 0.25
N ILE A 35 3.95 -3.07 -0.48
CA ILE A 35 3.67 -3.24 -1.90
C ILE A 35 4.97 -3.40 -2.69
N GLY A 36 6.00 -2.60 -2.37
CA GLY A 36 7.30 -2.72 -3.01
C GLY A 36 7.93 -4.10 -2.79
N MET A 37 7.86 -4.59 -1.57
CA MET A 37 8.37 -5.91 -1.23
C MET A 37 7.61 -7.00 -2.00
N LEU A 38 6.30 -6.90 -2.05
CA LEU A 38 5.46 -7.88 -2.76
C LEU A 38 5.70 -7.83 -4.27
N ALA A 39 5.93 -6.64 -4.81
CA ALA A 39 6.23 -6.49 -6.23
C ALA A 39 7.57 -7.15 -6.59
N GLU A 40 8.57 -6.99 -5.75
CA GLU A 40 9.87 -7.63 -5.97
C GLU A 40 9.78 -9.16 -5.86
N ALA A 41 8.96 -9.65 -4.92
CA ALA A 41 8.76 -11.08 -4.73
C ALA A 41 7.91 -11.70 -5.84
N ASN A 42 7.12 -10.90 -6.57
CA ASN A 42 6.18 -11.37 -7.59
C ASN A 42 6.33 -10.53 -8.86
N PRO A 43 7.48 -10.61 -9.55
CA PRO A 43 7.79 -9.67 -10.63
C PRO A 43 6.87 -9.76 -11.86
N THR A 44 6.09 -10.83 -11.98
CA THR A 44 5.16 -10.99 -13.10
C THR A 44 3.74 -10.53 -12.76
N MET A 45 3.47 -10.16 -11.51
CA MET A 45 2.16 -9.66 -11.10
C MET A 45 2.08 -8.15 -11.23
N THR A 46 0.92 -7.67 -11.69
CA THR A 46 0.66 -6.22 -11.69
C THR A 46 0.34 -5.76 -10.26
N PHE A 47 0.40 -4.47 -10.04
CA PHE A 47 -0.01 -3.88 -8.76
C PHE A 47 -1.47 -4.28 -8.43
N ALA A 48 -2.37 -4.20 -9.41
CA ALA A 48 -3.77 -4.54 -9.20
C ALA A 48 -3.94 -6.00 -8.78
N GLU A 49 -3.18 -6.91 -9.39
CA GLU A 49 -3.23 -8.32 -9.03
C GLU A 49 -2.73 -8.57 -7.61
N ILE A 50 -1.66 -7.90 -7.21
CA ILE A 50 -1.11 -7.99 -5.86
C ILE A 50 -2.14 -7.53 -4.84
N VAL A 51 -2.75 -6.37 -5.07
CA VAL A 51 -3.76 -5.80 -4.15
C VAL A 51 -4.96 -6.73 -4.05
N ARG A 52 -5.44 -7.26 -5.17
CA ARG A 52 -6.57 -8.19 -5.16
C ARG A 52 -6.26 -9.45 -4.36
N ARG A 53 -5.06 -9.97 -4.51
CA ARG A 53 -4.64 -11.16 -3.76
C ARG A 53 -4.62 -10.89 -2.25
N GLU A 54 -4.08 -9.72 -1.84
CA GLU A 54 -4.02 -9.35 -0.43
C GLU A 54 -5.43 -9.14 0.15
N LEU A 55 -6.30 -8.50 -0.61
CA LEU A 55 -7.69 -8.29 -0.20
C LEU A 55 -8.44 -9.61 -0.06
N ALA A 56 -8.22 -10.53 -1.00
CA ALA A 56 -8.85 -11.84 -0.95
C ALA A 56 -8.36 -12.64 0.27
N ALA A 57 -7.07 -12.55 0.60
CA ALA A 57 -6.51 -13.22 1.77
C ALA A 57 -7.12 -12.69 3.07
N ALA A 58 -7.48 -11.41 3.10
CA ALA A 58 -8.15 -10.78 4.24
C ALA A 58 -9.67 -10.94 4.17
N ARG A 59 -10.17 -11.62 3.15
CA ARG A 59 -11.60 -11.87 2.92
C ARG A 59 -12.43 -10.62 2.71
N VAL A 60 -11.84 -9.63 2.05
CA VAL A 60 -12.56 -8.42 1.65
C VAL A 60 -13.45 -8.76 0.45
N ASP A 61 -14.72 -8.36 0.51
CA ASP A 61 -15.65 -8.62 -0.58
C ASP A 61 -15.56 -7.49 -1.61
N LEU A 62 -14.84 -7.76 -2.70
CA LEU A 62 -14.66 -6.79 -3.77
C LEU A 62 -15.93 -6.56 -4.58
N ARG A 63 -16.88 -7.52 -4.55
CA ARG A 63 -18.15 -7.34 -5.24
C ARG A 63 -19.01 -6.30 -4.54
N LEU A 64 -18.94 -6.28 -3.21
CA LEU A 64 -19.63 -5.25 -2.43
C LEU A 64 -19.10 -3.85 -2.78
N ALA A 65 -17.78 -3.73 -2.86
CA ALA A 65 -17.15 -2.46 -3.23
C ALA A 65 -17.56 -2.00 -4.63
N ALA A 66 -17.69 -2.93 -5.57
CA ALA A 66 -18.07 -2.63 -6.94
C ALA A 66 -19.55 -2.21 -7.04
N ALA A 67 -20.39 -2.61 -6.08
CA ALA A 67 -21.83 -2.29 -6.06
C ALA A 67 -22.10 -0.89 -5.48
N LEU A 68 -21.12 -0.31 -4.79
CA LEU A 68 -21.27 1.01 -4.21
C LEU A 68 -21.01 2.09 -5.24
#